data_9a6f441311da53a52a72e713cf7df545
#
_entry.id   9a6f441311da53a52a72e713cf7df545
#
_cell.length_a   1.000
_cell.length_b   1.000
_cell.length_c   1.000
_cell.angle_alpha   90.00
_cell.angle_beta   90.00
_cell.angle_gamma   90.00
#
_symmetry.space_group_name_H-M   'P 1'
#
loop_
_entity.id
_entity.type
_entity.pdbx_description
1 polymer ?
#
loop_
_entity_poly.entity_id
_entity_poly.type
_entity_poly.pdbx_seq_one_letter_code
_entity_poly.pdbx_strand_id
1 'polypeptide(L)'
;MARNVAVNRAANARVVNNWRNARFSGSNYAAFYNYNRQWHDRGWWRSHHSQIVFVLGGWWYWNAGYWYPAWGYDSNAYYPYDGPIYGYSDLTPDGIIVNVQVALQQQGYYAGALDGDLGPQTRGALAAYQADHGLAVTSAVDGPTLQTLGLT
;
A
#
# COMPACT_ATOMS: atom_id res chain seq x y z
N MET A 1 8.64 22.80 -13.10
CA MET A 1 7.50 22.68 -12.20
C MET A 1 7.74 21.53 -11.26
N ALA A 2 7.59 21.79 -9.98
CA ALA A 2 7.89 20.77 -8.97
C ALA A 2 7.06 19.50 -9.13
N ARG A 3 5.78 19.65 -9.47
CA ARG A 3 4.89 18.51 -9.64
C ARG A 3 5.28 17.60 -10.80
N ASN A 4 5.73 18.19 -11.90
CA ASN A 4 6.19 17.40 -13.03
C ASN A 4 7.47 16.65 -12.68
N VAL A 5 8.35 17.27 -11.91
CA VAL A 5 9.56 16.60 -11.43
C VAL A 5 9.18 15.44 -10.50
N ALA A 6 8.22 15.62 -9.62
CA ALA A 6 7.78 14.54 -8.72
C ALA A 6 7.19 13.37 -9.51
N VAL A 7 6.35 13.64 -10.52
CA VAL A 7 5.77 12.60 -11.38
C VAL A 7 6.86 11.85 -12.14
N ASN A 8 7.82 12.57 -12.71
CA ASN A 8 8.91 11.94 -13.44
C ASN A 8 9.75 11.07 -12.51
N ARG A 9 10.05 11.59 -11.32
CA ARG A 9 10.80 10.82 -10.31
C ARG A 9 10.05 9.55 -9.92
N ALA A 10 8.73 9.66 -9.72
CA ALA A 10 7.90 8.52 -9.36
C ALA A 10 7.87 7.46 -10.47
N ALA A 11 7.73 7.89 -11.73
CA ALA A 11 7.67 6.98 -12.86
C ALA A 11 8.98 6.20 -13.05
N ASN A 12 10.11 6.80 -12.68
CA ASN A 12 11.42 6.20 -12.85
C ASN A 12 11.96 5.59 -11.56
N ALA A 13 11.26 5.76 -10.45
CA ALA A 13 11.75 5.29 -9.18
C ALA A 13 11.83 3.77 -9.13
N ARG A 14 12.96 3.28 -8.67
CA ARG A 14 13.11 1.89 -8.33
C ARG A 14 12.58 1.72 -6.92
N VAL A 15 11.32 1.29 -6.79
CA VAL A 15 10.65 1.26 -5.50
C VAL A 15 10.79 -0.11 -4.86
N VAL A 16 11.35 -0.12 -3.66
CA VAL A 16 11.44 -1.29 -2.80
C VAL A 16 10.60 -1.04 -1.54
N ASN A 17 10.46 -2.06 -0.71
CA ASN A 17 9.71 -1.94 0.54
C ASN A 17 10.55 -1.18 1.58
N ASN A 18 10.46 0.14 1.55
CA ASN A 18 11.30 1.00 2.39
C ASN A 18 11.00 0.86 3.88
N TRP A 19 9.86 0.32 4.25
CA TRP A 19 9.54 0.11 5.68
C TRP A 19 10.45 -0.87 6.39
N ARG A 20 11.24 -1.63 5.66
CA ARG A 20 12.25 -2.52 6.26
C ARG A 20 13.46 -1.75 6.77
N ASN A 21 13.51 -0.46 6.53
CA ASN A 21 14.58 0.41 7.01
C ASN A 21 14.36 0.73 8.49
N ALA A 22 15.41 0.62 9.29
CA ALA A 22 15.35 0.85 10.75
C ALA A 22 14.98 2.28 11.15
N ARG A 23 14.92 3.22 10.20
CA ARG A 23 14.51 4.60 10.50
C ARG A 23 13.03 4.73 10.84
N PHE A 24 12.22 3.78 10.44
CA PHE A 24 10.79 3.85 10.70
C PHE A 24 10.51 3.27 12.08
N SER A 25 10.18 4.14 13.02
CA SER A 25 9.86 3.75 14.38
C SER A 25 8.54 4.37 14.79
N GLY A 26 7.95 3.84 15.87
CA GLY A 26 6.69 4.33 16.38
C GLY A 26 5.51 3.48 15.94
N SER A 27 4.38 3.64 16.67
CA SER A 27 3.20 2.79 16.49
C SER A 27 2.56 2.93 15.11
N ASN A 28 2.71 4.09 14.46
CA ASN A 28 2.13 4.33 13.13
C ASN A 28 2.76 3.46 12.04
N TYR A 29 3.94 2.88 12.30
CA TYR A 29 4.66 2.10 11.30
C TYR A 29 4.92 0.67 11.75
N ALA A 30 4.38 0.27 12.92
CA ALA A 30 4.66 -1.05 13.47
C ALA A 30 4.25 -2.19 12.53
N ALA A 31 3.10 -2.05 11.86
CA ALA A 31 2.62 -3.07 10.93
C ALA A 31 3.60 -3.27 9.77
N PHE A 32 4.32 -2.22 9.39
CA PHE A 32 5.24 -2.26 8.25
C PHE A 32 6.58 -2.87 8.64
N TYR A 33 7.24 -2.36 9.67
CA TYR A 33 8.58 -2.90 10.01
C TYR A 33 8.50 -4.26 10.68
N ASN A 34 7.34 -4.67 11.20
CA ASN A 34 7.13 -6.00 11.75
C ASN A 34 6.56 -7.00 10.73
N TYR A 35 6.29 -6.55 9.51
CA TYR A 35 5.66 -7.41 8.52
C TYR A 35 6.58 -8.56 8.12
N ASN A 36 6.02 -9.77 8.17
CA ASN A 36 6.64 -10.97 7.63
C ASN A 36 5.59 -11.73 6.85
N ARG A 37 5.98 -12.19 5.65
CA ARG A 37 5.09 -13.00 4.82
C ARG A 37 4.77 -14.30 5.54
N GLN A 38 3.48 -14.63 5.64
CA GLN A 38 3.02 -15.87 6.23
C GLN A 38 2.34 -16.73 5.16
N TRP A 39 2.67 -18.02 5.16
CA TRP A 39 2.08 -18.98 4.23
C TRP A 39 1.14 -19.90 4.98
N HIS A 40 -0.13 -19.86 4.59
CA HIS A 40 -1.15 -20.78 5.12
C HIS A 40 -2.09 -21.16 3.98
N ASP A 41 -2.69 -22.33 4.06
CA ASP A 41 -3.66 -22.75 3.07
C ASP A 41 -4.99 -22.00 3.26
N ARG A 42 -5.88 -22.22 2.30
CA ARG A 42 -7.20 -21.55 2.29
C ARG A 42 -7.99 -21.81 3.56
N GLY A 43 -8.00 -23.07 4.02
CA GLY A 43 -8.74 -23.45 5.22
C GLY A 43 -8.24 -22.72 6.45
N TRP A 44 -6.92 -22.62 6.58
CA TRP A 44 -6.33 -21.89 7.70
C TRP A 44 -6.73 -20.42 7.69
N TRP A 45 -6.61 -19.77 6.51
CA TRP A 45 -6.97 -18.35 6.39
C TRP A 45 -8.44 -18.12 6.74
N ARG A 46 -9.34 -18.96 6.22
CA ARG A 46 -10.78 -18.84 6.47
C ARG A 46 -11.15 -19.04 7.93
N SER A 47 -10.43 -19.92 8.62
CA SER A 47 -10.72 -20.18 10.04
C SER A 47 -10.16 -19.11 10.97
N HIS A 48 -9.20 -18.32 10.53
CA HIS A 48 -8.52 -17.32 11.36
C HIS A 48 -8.96 -15.89 11.06
N HIS A 49 -9.52 -15.62 9.88
CA HIS A 49 -9.94 -14.28 9.48
C HIS A 49 -11.29 -14.34 8.78
N SER A 50 -12.20 -13.46 9.18
CA SER A 50 -13.54 -13.40 8.62
C SER A 50 -13.63 -12.53 7.37
N GLN A 51 -12.71 -11.56 7.22
CA GLN A 51 -12.70 -10.66 6.07
C GLN A 51 -11.53 -10.99 5.16
N ILE A 52 -11.85 -11.69 4.08
CA ILE A 52 -10.88 -12.07 3.05
C ILE A 52 -11.52 -11.75 1.71
N VAL A 53 -10.83 -10.97 0.89
CA VAL A 53 -11.33 -10.52 -0.41
C VAL A 53 -10.34 -10.84 -1.51
N PHE A 54 -10.85 -11.06 -2.73
CA PHE A 54 -10.02 -11.24 -3.91
C PHE A 54 -9.89 -9.92 -4.64
N VAL A 55 -8.65 -9.45 -4.83
CA VAL A 55 -8.36 -8.15 -5.43
C VAL A 55 -7.16 -8.30 -6.36
N LEU A 56 -7.33 -7.94 -7.63
CA LEU A 56 -6.25 -7.83 -8.61
C LEU A 56 -5.35 -9.06 -8.65
N GLY A 57 -5.96 -10.23 -8.60
CA GLY A 57 -5.24 -11.50 -8.70
C GLY A 57 -4.74 -12.08 -7.40
N GLY A 58 -4.94 -11.41 -6.27
CA GLY A 58 -4.51 -11.89 -4.97
C GLY A 58 -5.61 -11.85 -3.92
N TRP A 59 -5.42 -12.62 -2.87
CA TRP A 59 -6.34 -12.66 -1.74
C TRP A 59 -5.76 -11.86 -0.58
N TRP A 60 -6.59 -11.01 0.02
CA TRP A 60 -6.21 -10.10 1.08
C TRP A 60 -7.10 -10.28 2.30
N TYR A 61 -6.53 -10.22 3.50
CA TYR A 61 -7.31 -10.26 4.73
C TYR A 61 -7.13 -8.97 5.52
N TRP A 62 -8.19 -8.56 6.22
CA TRP A 62 -8.16 -7.36 7.05
C TRP A 62 -7.93 -7.72 8.50
N ASN A 63 -7.02 -7.01 9.15
CA ASN A 63 -6.73 -7.21 10.56
C ASN A 63 -6.22 -5.91 11.18
N ALA A 64 -6.92 -5.45 12.22
CA ALA A 64 -6.47 -4.35 13.09
C ALA A 64 -6.01 -3.10 12.32
N GLY A 65 -6.81 -2.67 11.35
CA GLY A 65 -6.55 -1.43 10.62
C GLY A 65 -5.77 -1.59 9.33
N TYR A 66 -5.43 -2.80 8.94
CA TYR A 66 -4.61 -3.05 7.75
C TYR A 66 -5.12 -4.23 6.94
N TRP A 67 -4.92 -4.15 5.63
CA TRP A 67 -5.07 -5.27 4.72
C TRP A 67 -3.71 -5.91 4.49
N TYR A 68 -3.67 -7.24 4.47
CA TYR A 68 -2.44 -8.02 4.28
C TYR A 68 -2.64 -9.09 3.22
N PRO A 69 -1.59 -9.41 2.44
CA PRO A 69 -1.67 -10.53 1.51
C PRO A 69 -1.85 -11.87 2.24
N ALA A 70 -2.81 -12.65 1.80
CA ALA A 70 -3.05 -14.00 2.34
C ALA A 70 -2.30 -15.03 1.50
N TRP A 71 -0.99 -15.08 1.67
CA TRP A 71 -0.14 -15.99 0.90
C TRP A 71 -0.51 -17.44 1.18
N GLY A 72 -0.57 -18.23 0.12
CA GLY A 72 -0.94 -19.66 0.19
C GLY A 72 -2.42 -19.92 0.11
N TYR A 73 -3.26 -18.87 0.16
CA TYR A 73 -4.70 -19.03 -0.03
C TYR A 73 -5.03 -19.63 -1.40
N ASP A 74 -4.31 -19.18 -2.43
CA ASP A 74 -4.43 -19.67 -3.79
C ASP A 74 -3.02 -19.76 -4.37
N SER A 75 -2.65 -20.93 -4.91
CA SER A 75 -1.32 -21.15 -5.47
C SER A 75 -1.03 -20.29 -6.69
N ASN A 76 -2.08 -19.82 -7.37
CA ASN A 76 -1.95 -18.95 -8.55
C ASN A 76 -2.08 -17.47 -8.22
N ALA A 77 -2.11 -17.11 -6.95
CA ALA A 77 -2.26 -15.72 -6.53
C ALA A 77 -1.07 -14.87 -6.97
N TYR A 78 -1.40 -13.63 -7.36
CA TYR A 78 -0.41 -12.64 -7.75
C TYR A 78 -0.56 -11.42 -6.86
N TYR A 79 0.57 -10.91 -6.35
CA TYR A 79 0.59 -9.70 -5.51
C TYR A 79 1.58 -8.71 -6.11
N PRO A 80 1.10 -7.60 -6.70
CA PRO A 80 2.00 -6.56 -7.20
C PRO A 80 2.75 -5.87 -6.06
N TYR A 81 2.23 -6.00 -4.84
CA TYR A 81 2.79 -5.41 -3.64
C TYR A 81 2.63 -6.42 -2.51
N ASP A 82 3.70 -6.68 -1.78
CA ASP A 82 3.72 -7.64 -0.68
C ASP A 82 3.97 -6.89 0.62
N GLY A 83 2.91 -6.51 1.28
CA GLY A 83 3.00 -5.77 2.53
C GLY A 83 1.64 -5.28 3.00
N PRO A 84 1.60 -4.55 4.13
CA PRO A 84 0.36 -4.00 4.66
C PRO A 84 -0.14 -2.80 3.86
N ILE A 85 -1.46 -2.65 3.82
CA ILE A 85 -2.13 -1.46 3.30
C ILE A 85 -3.03 -0.94 4.41
N TYR A 86 -2.75 0.28 4.90
CA TYR A 86 -3.55 0.90 5.94
C TYR A 86 -4.93 1.29 5.39
N GLY A 87 -5.98 0.99 6.12
CA GLY A 87 -7.31 1.37 5.70
C GLY A 87 -8.39 0.74 6.56
N TYR A 88 -9.61 0.79 6.05
CA TYR A 88 -10.80 0.37 6.77
C TYR A 88 -11.31 -0.97 6.25
N SER A 89 -12.03 -1.70 7.11
CA SER A 89 -12.58 -3.00 6.76
C SER A 89 -13.72 -2.92 5.75
N ASP A 90 -14.35 -1.76 5.61
CA ASP A 90 -15.48 -1.54 4.70
C ASP A 90 -15.05 -1.07 3.31
N LEU A 91 -13.75 -0.89 3.07
CA LEU A 91 -13.22 -0.52 1.78
C LEU A 91 -12.10 -1.47 1.41
N THR A 92 -12.24 -2.13 0.27
CA THR A 92 -11.27 -3.12 -0.19
C THR A 92 -9.93 -2.49 -0.54
N PRO A 93 -8.83 -3.26 -0.57
CA PRO A 93 -7.51 -2.70 -0.87
C PRO A 93 -7.45 -1.91 -2.17
N ASP A 94 -8.07 -2.40 -3.23
CA ASP A 94 -8.09 -1.69 -4.52
C ASP A 94 -8.83 -0.35 -4.42
N GLY A 95 -9.92 -0.31 -3.65
CA GLY A 95 -10.66 0.93 -3.42
C GLY A 95 -9.83 1.97 -2.67
N ILE A 96 -9.07 1.53 -1.68
CA ILE A 96 -8.14 2.41 -0.95
C ILE A 96 -7.10 2.97 -1.91
N ILE A 97 -6.52 2.12 -2.74
CA ILE A 97 -5.46 2.53 -3.67
C ILE A 97 -5.99 3.47 -4.74
N VAL A 98 -7.21 3.25 -5.25
CA VAL A 98 -7.82 4.19 -6.20
C VAL A 98 -7.96 5.58 -5.56
N ASN A 99 -8.43 5.65 -4.32
CA ASN A 99 -8.54 6.94 -3.64
C ASN A 99 -7.19 7.62 -3.48
N VAL A 100 -6.15 6.86 -3.16
CA VAL A 100 -4.78 7.37 -3.07
C VAL A 100 -4.30 7.87 -4.45
N GLN A 101 -4.53 7.10 -5.49
CA GLN A 101 -4.12 7.47 -6.85
C GLN A 101 -4.80 8.75 -7.30
N VAL A 102 -6.11 8.90 -7.03
CA VAL A 102 -6.84 10.13 -7.36
C VAL A 102 -6.24 11.33 -6.61
N ALA A 103 -5.99 11.20 -5.31
CA ALA A 103 -5.42 12.28 -4.52
C ALA A 103 -4.02 12.67 -5.01
N LEU A 104 -3.19 11.68 -5.32
CA LEU A 104 -1.85 11.93 -5.85
C LEU A 104 -1.91 12.55 -7.26
N GLN A 105 -2.86 12.13 -8.08
CA GLN A 105 -3.07 12.71 -9.41
C GLN A 105 -3.44 14.18 -9.31
N GLN A 106 -4.35 14.51 -8.42
CA GLN A 106 -4.80 15.90 -8.21
C GLN A 106 -3.67 16.82 -7.78
N GLN A 107 -2.68 16.28 -7.10
CA GLN A 107 -1.53 17.05 -6.65
C GLN A 107 -0.31 16.92 -7.56
N GLY A 108 -0.45 16.23 -8.69
CA GLY A 108 0.60 16.14 -9.70
C GLY A 108 1.68 15.10 -9.44
N TYR A 109 1.45 14.17 -8.50
CA TYR A 109 2.43 13.12 -8.18
C TYR A 109 2.21 11.84 -8.99
N TYR A 110 1.01 11.63 -9.51
CA TYR A 110 0.68 10.39 -10.19
C TYR A 110 0.03 10.69 -11.53
N ALA A 111 0.54 10.07 -12.60
CA ALA A 111 0.03 10.25 -13.95
C ALA A 111 -0.41 8.92 -14.59
N GLY A 112 -0.41 7.84 -13.84
CA GLY A 112 -0.80 6.53 -14.34
C GLY A 112 -2.30 6.27 -14.28
N ALA A 113 -2.68 5.04 -14.58
CA ALA A 113 -4.06 4.60 -14.56
C ALA A 113 -4.59 4.54 -13.13
N LEU A 114 -5.86 4.89 -12.95
CA LEU A 114 -6.54 4.78 -11.66
C LEU A 114 -7.09 3.36 -11.52
N ASP A 115 -6.19 2.41 -11.36
CA ASP A 115 -6.50 0.98 -11.47
C ASP A 115 -6.54 0.24 -10.13
N GLY A 116 -6.25 0.94 -9.04
CA GLY A 116 -6.23 0.30 -7.72
C GLY A 116 -5.04 -0.60 -7.47
N ASP A 117 -4.04 -0.55 -8.34
CA ASP A 117 -2.84 -1.39 -8.25
C ASP A 117 -1.73 -0.62 -7.55
N LEU A 118 -1.25 -1.15 -6.43
CA LEU A 118 -0.11 -0.58 -5.71
C LEU A 118 1.20 -1.10 -6.33
N GLY A 119 1.35 -0.84 -7.62
CA GLY A 119 2.54 -1.22 -8.37
C GLY A 119 3.66 -0.21 -8.26
N PRO A 120 4.76 -0.40 -9.02
CA PRO A 120 5.94 0.45 -8.89
C PRO A 120 5.65 1.93 -9.13
N GLN A 121 4.80 2.28 -10.09
CA GLN A 121 4.50 3.68 -10.39
C GLN A 121 3.76 4.35 -9.24
N THR A 122 2.75 3.68 -8.67
CA THR A 122 2.01 4.22 -7.53
C THR A 122 2.90 4.34 -6.30
N ARG A 123 3.72 3.33 -6.03
CA ARG A 123 4.65 3.36 -4.90
C ARG A 123 5.69 4.47 -5.06
N GLY A 124 6.16 4.70 -6.28
CA GLY A 124 7.06 5.81 -6.56
C GLY A 124 6.40 7.16 -6.32
N ALA A 125 5.14 7.31 -6.72
CA ALA A 125 4.39 8.53 -6.47
C ALA A 125 4.20 8.76 -4.98
N LEU A 126 3.90 7.71 -4.21
CA LEU A 126 3.80 7.79 -2.76
C LEU A 126 5.13 8.23 -2.14
N ALA A 127 6.24 7.64 -2.58
CA ALA A 127 7.56 8.01 -2.07
C ALA A 127 7.85 9.49 -2.31
N ALA A 128 7.57 10.00 -3.50
CA ALA A 128 7.79 11.41 -3.83
C ALA A 128 6.91 12.32 -2.97
N TYR A 129 5.64 11.98 -2.81
CA TYR A 129 4.72 12.73 -1.96
C TYR A 129 5.20 12.75 -0.52
N GLN A 130 5.55 11.61 0.02
CA GLN A 130 6.03 11.47 1.39
C GLN A 130 7.27 12.31 1.63
N ALA A 131 8.24 12.25 0.72
CA ALA A 131 9.46 13.04 0.83
C ALA A 131 9.17 14.54 0.83
N ASP A 132 8.28 15.00 -0.06
CA ASP A 132 7.94 16.41 -0.17
C ASP A 132 7.16 16.94 1.03
N HIS A 133 6.48 16.06 1.76
CA HIS A 133 5.64 16.45 2.90
C HIS A 133 6.28 16.11 4.25
N GLY A 134 7.56 15.74 4.27
CA GLY A 134 8.27 15.45 5.52
C GLY A 134 7.80 14.20 6.22
N LEU A 135 7.17 13.29 5.50
CA LEU A 135 6.70 12.01 6.05
C LEU A 135 7.78 10.93 5.89
N ALA A 136 7.65 9.87 6.68
CA ALA A 136 8.49 8.70 6.47
C ALA A 136 8.25 8.16 5.07
N VAL A 137 9.32 7.89 4.32
CA VAL A 137 9.22 7.42 2.94
C VAL A 137 9.10 5.92 2.94
N THR A 138 7.89 5.45 3.18
CA THR A 138 7.57 4.02 3.19
C THR A 138 7.32 3.48 1.79
N SER A 139 6.97 4.34 0.85
CA SER A 139 6.49 3.98 -0.49
C SER A 139 5.21 3.14 -0.42
N ALA A 140 4.49 3.23 0.69
CA ALA A 140 3.31 2.42 0.95
C ALA A 140 2.18 3.29 1.51
N VAL A 141 1.02 2.68 1.66
CA VAL A 141 -0.15 3.36 2.22
C VAL A 141 -0.12 3.18 3.73
N ASP A 142 0.38 4.16 4.43
CA ASP A 142 0.43 4.20 5.89
C ASP A 142 -0.53 5.25 6.44
N GLY A 143 -0.78 5.20 7.74
CA GLY A 143 -1.73 6.10 8.40
C GLY A 143 -1.41 7.57 8.22
N PRO A 144 -0.18 8.02 8.54
CA PRO A 144 0.18 9.43 8.37
C PRO A 144 0.05 9.92 6.93
N THR A 145 0.34 9.09 5.94
CA THR A 145 0.19 9.46 4.53
C THR A 145 -1.27 9.66 4.16
N LEU A 146 -2.16 8.72 4.53
CA LEU A 146 -3.59 8.88 4.27
C LEU A 146 -4.15 10.12 4.96
N GLN A 147 -3.73 10.36 6.19
CA GLN A 147 -4.18 11.54 6.92
C GLN A 147 -3.74 12.83 6.21
N THR A 148 -2.51 12.91 5.76
CA THR A 148 -1.99 14.08 5.06
C THR A 148 -2.67 14.28 3.71
N LEU A 149 -3.02 13.19 3.03
CA LEU A 149 -3.80 13.24 1.79
C LEU A 149 -5.27 13.62 2.02
N GLY A 150 -5.74 13.66 3.25
CA GLY A 150 -7.13 13.97 3.56
C GLY A 150 -8.09 12.80 3.34
N LEU A 151 -7.59 11.58 3.43
CA LEU A 151 -8.37 10.37 3.15
C LEU A 151 -8.78 9.60 4.41
N THR A 152 -8.58 10.17 5.58
CA THR A 152 -9.03 9.54 6.84
C THR A 152 -10.02 10.41 7.58
#